data_756367d91eaa8d04640844e3948fcf4f
#
_entry.id   756367d91eaa8d04640844e3948fcf4f
#
_cell.length_a   1.000
_cell.length_b   1.000
_cell.length_c   1.000
_cell.angle_alpha   90.00
_cell.angle_beta   90.00
_cell.angle_gamma   90.00
#
_symmetry.space_group_name_H-M   'P 1'
#
loop_
_entity.id
_entity.type
_entity.pdbx_description
1 polymer ?
#
loop_
_entity_poly.entity_id
_entity_poly.type
_entity_poly.pdbx_seq_one_letter_code
_entity_poly.pdbx_strand_id
1 'polypeptide(L)'
;MELTLKQKTAFGIGAVGKDMVYALSASYVMYYYQDVLGLSASFVGLVLMAARFFDAFNDPFMGVLVAKTRTRWGRFRPWIFSGTLLNALVLYALFAAPVLDEAALMVYFSVVYILWGVTYTMMDIPYWSMIPAVTRTPKDRENLSMVGRTCAGVGSALIAMFTMLLVGALGGDSERAGFRWVALIVSVLFVVTELVCCAAMRETTPSEMKTATVKEMFSALFRNDQAMVVVGSIVLINSALYLTSNFIIYFFKYDLGGAGWKASYLSLIHISEPTRP
;
A
#
# COMPACT_ATOMS: atom_id res chain seq x y z
N MET A 1 15.70 13.38 -23.22
CA MET A 1 16.57 13.37 -22.03
C MET A 1 16.28 12.10 -21.29
N GLU A 2 17.26 11.29 -21.05
CA GLU A 2 17.14 10.13 -20.15
C GLU A 2 16.87 10.60 -18.73
N LEU A 3 16.13 9.80 -17.95
CA LEU A 3 15.90 10.09 -16.55
C LEU A 3 17.23 10.11 -15.78
N THR A 4 17.46 11.17 -15.06
CA THR A 4 18.66 11.31 -14.21
C THR A 4 18.64 10.28 -13.07
N LEU A 5 19.82 9.89 -12.58
CA LEU A 5 19.92 9.00 -11.42
C LEU A 5 19.15 9.55 -10.21
N LYS A 6 19.20 10.87 -9.99
CA LYS A 6 18.44 11.54 -8.92
C LYS A 6 16.93 11.30 -9.03
N GLN A 7 16.37 11.35 -10.24
CA GLN A 7 14.94 11.09 -10.46
C GLN A 7 14.59 9.62 -10.21
N LYS A 8 15.40 8.68 -10.71
CA LYS A 8 15.20 7.24 -10.47
C LYS A 8 15.26 6.91 -8.98
N THR A 9 16.25 7.46 -8.26
CA THR A 9 16.39 7.28 -6.81
C THR A 9 15.22 7.89 -6.04
N ALA A 10 14.80 9.10 -6.39
CA ALA A 10 13.67 9.77 -5.73
C ALA A 10 12.36 8.98 -5.93
N PHE A 11 12.12 8.46 -7.14
CA PHE A 11 10.99 7.58 -7.42
C PHE A 11 11.08 6.29 -6.58
N GLY A 12 12.23 5.64 -6.52
CA GLY A 12 12.44 4.46 -5.67
C GLY A 12 12.20 4.74 -4.18
N ILE A 13 12.67 5.86 -3.66
CA ILE A 13 12.44 6.29 -2.27
C ILE A 13 10.94 6.46 -1.98
N GLY A 14 10.18 7.08 -2.89
CA GLY A 14 8.72 7.16 -2.78
C GLY A 14 8.08 5.77 -2.74
N ALA A 15 8.52 4.83 -3.60
CA ALA A 15 8.03 3.46 -3.57
C ALA A 15 8.26 2.76 -2.22
N VAL A 16 9.41 2.98 -1.55
CA VAL A 16 9.66 2.44 -0.21
C VAL A 16 8.60 2.90 0.77
N GLY A 17 8.39 4.21 0.91
CA GLY A 17 7.44 4.76 1.88
C GLY A 17 6.00 4.35 1.61
N LYS A 18 5.59 4.38 0.34
CA LYS A 18 4.27 3.97 -0.10
C LYS A 18 3.96 2.51 0.26
N ASP A 19 4.88 1.60 -0.02
CA ASP A 19 4.71 0.18 0.28
C ASP A 19 4.86 -0.14 1.76
N MET A 20 5.60 0.65 2.55
CA MET A 20 5.59 0.54 4.02
C MET A 20 4.18 0.74 4.57
N VAL A 21 3.45 1.77 4.11
CA VAL A 21 2.06 2.04 4.52
C VAL A 21 1.14 0.90 4.12
N TYR A 22 1.27 0.43 2.88
CA TYR A 22 0.47 -0.69 2.38
C TYR A 22 0.72 -1.97 3.17
N ALA A 23 1.98 -2.35 3.37
CA ALA A 23 2.36 -3.56 4.08
C ALA A 23 1.91 -3.53 5.55
N LEU A 24 2.02 -2.37 6.22
CA LEU A 24 1.54 -2.23 7.60
C LEU A 24 0.03 -2.50 7.69
N SER A 25 -0.76 -1.92 6.80
CA SER A 25 -2.20 -2.18 6.76
C SER A 25 -2.50 -3.62 6.35
N ALA A 26 -1.92 -4.11 5.25
CA ALA A 26 -2.23 -5.43 4.72
C ALA A 26 -1.88 -6.58 5.67
N SER A 27 -0.80 -6.47 6.44
CA SER A 27 -0.30 -7.55 7.30
C SER A 27 -0.78 -7.45 8.75
N TYR A 28 -1.08 -6.24 9.25
CA TYR A 28 -1.28 -6.07 10.70
C TYR A 28 -2.65 -5.51 11.10
N VAL A 29 -3.47 -5.02 10.17
CA VAL A 29 -4.82 -4.51 10.50
C VAL A 29 -5.69 -5.61 11.11
N MET A 30 -5.71 -6.80 10.54
CA MET A 30 -6.49 -7.91 11.08
C MET A 30 -6.03 -8.26 12.50
N TYR A 31 -4.71 -8.43 12.70
CA TYR A 31 -4.13 -8.70 14.02
C TYR A 31 -4.47 -7.60 15.03
N TYR A 32 -4.32 -6.34 14.65
CA TYR A 32 -4.56 -5.21 15.54
C TYR A 32 -6.03 -5.14 16.00
N TYR A 33 -6.98 -5.24 15.08
CA TYR A 33 -8.40 -5.13 15.44
C TYR A 33 -8.95 -6.38 16.10
N GLN A 34 -8.48 -7.57 15.74
CA GLN A 34 -8.91 -8.81 16.34
C GLN A 34 -8.20 -9.08 17.69
N ASP A 35 -6.87 -9.13 17.68
CA ASP A 35 -6.10 -9.64 18.82
C ASP A 35 -5.76 -8.57 19.86
N VAL A 36 -5.59 -7.30 19.41
CA VAL A 36 -5.23 -6.19 20.32
C VAL A 36 -6.48 -5.44 20.79
N LEU A 37 -7.47 -5.23 19.92
CA LEU A 37 -8.70 -4.49 20.24
C LEU A 37 -9.91 -5.38 20.55
N GLY A 38 -9.87 -6.68 20.25
CA GLY A 38 -10.87 -7.67 20.64
C GLY A 38 -12.10 -7.78 19.73
N LEU A 39 -12.08 -7.22 18.52
CA LEU A 39 -13.19 -7.41 17.56
C LEU A 39 -13.21 -8.85 17.03
N SER A 40 -14.40 -9.33 16.66
CA SER A 40 -14.51 -10.67 16.08
C SER A 40 -13.80 -10.78 14.72
N ALA A 41 -13.07 -11.88 14.50
CA ALA A 41 -12.36 -12.16 13.25
C ALA A 41 -13.30 -12.15 12.04
N SER A 42 -14.52 -12.67 12.21
CA SER A 42 -15.54 -12.71 11.16
C SER A 42 -15.96 -11.31 10.73
N PHE A 43 -16.14 -10.40 11.68
CA PHE A 43 -16.49 -9.01 11.38
C PHE A 43 -15.33 -8.29 10.67
N VAL A 44 -14.12 -8.39 11.21
CA VAL A 44 -12.93 -7.77 10.59
C VAL A 44 -12.76 -8.30 9.17
N GLY A 45 -12.82 -9.62 8.96
CA GLY A 45 -12.73 -10.24 7.64
C GLY A 45 -13.81 -9.77 6.67
N LEU A 46 -15.04 -9.58 7.14
CA LEU A 46 -16.14 -9.06 6.34
C LEU A 46 -15.87 -7.61 5.87
N VAL A 47 -15.36 -6.76 6.75
CA VAL A 47 -14.98 -5.37 6.40
C VAL A 47 -13.84 -5.35 5.39
N LEU A 48 -12.80 -6.18 5.60
CA LEU A 48 -11.69 -6.31 4.66
C LEU A 48 -12.17 -6.77 3.27
N MET A 49 -13.08 -7.73 3.23
CA MET A 49 -13.68 -8.22 1.98
C MET A 49 -14.53 -7.13 1.31
N ALA A 50 -15.41 -6.46 2.05
CA ALA A 50 -16.23 -5.38 1.54
C ALA A 50 -15.40 -4.23 0.95
N ALA A 51 -14.28 -3.88 1.61
CA ALA A 51 -13.35 -2.89 1.10
C ALA A 51 -12.73 -3.31 -0.24
N ARG A 52 -12.38 -4.59 -0.45
CA ARG A 52 -11.88 -5.07 -1.75
C ARG A 52 -12.91 -4.94 -2.87
N PHE A 53 -14.18 -5.21 -2.58
CA PHE A 53 -15.24 -4.95 -3.54
C PHE A 53 -15.37 -3.45 -3.85
N PHE A 54 -15.28 -2.61 -2.83
CA PHE A 54 -15.31 -1.16 -3.00
C PHE A 54 -14.13 -0.67 -3.87
N ASP A 55 -12.91 -1.15 -3.61
CA ASP A 55 -11.70 -0.81 -4.37
C ASP A 55 -11.87 -1.12 -5.87
N ALA A 56 -12.51 -2.25 -6.21
CA ALA A 56 -12.76 -2.64 -7.60
C ALA A 56 -13.57 -1.59 -8.40
N PHE A 57 -14.41 -0.80 -7.73
CA PHE A 57 -15.15 0.32 -8.34
C PHE A 57 -14.41 1.65 -8.20
N ASN A 58 -13.76 1.87 -7.05
CA ASN A 58 -13.06 3.10 -6.75
C ASN A 58 -11.84 3.31 -7.66
N ASP A 59 -11.06 2.27 -7.94
CA ASP A 59 -9.82 2.38 -8.70
C ASP A 59 -10.03 2.87 -10.14
N PRO A 60 -10.96 2.32 -10.94
CA PRO A 60 -11.26 2.86 -12.26
C PRO A 60 -11.77 4.31 -12.23
N PHE A 61 -12.58 4.65 -11.21
CA PHE A 61 -13.08 6.01 -11.04
C PHE A 61 -11.95 7.00 -10.76
N MET A 62 -11.04 6.65 -9.85
CA MET A 62 -9.84 7.46 -9.58
C MET A 62 -8.94 7.60 -10.80
N GLY A 63 -8.76 6.52 -11.58
CA GLY A 63 -8.01 6.57 -12.83
C GLY A 63 -8.57 7.61 -13.81
N VAL A 64 -9.90 7.69 -13.96
CA VAL A 64 -10.57 8.70 -14.80
C VAL A 64 -10.41 10.12 -14.23
N LEU A 65 -10.55 10.30 -12.91
CA LEU A 65 -10.37 11.61 -12.26
C LEU A 65 -8.96 12.13 -12.48
N VAL A 66 -7.96 11.31 -12.24
CA VAL A 66 -6.54 11.63 -12.46
C VAL A 66 -6.29 11.97 -13.93
N ALA A 67 -6.82 11.19 -14.86
CA ALA A 67 -6.65 11.41 -16.29
C ALA A 67 -7.25 12.76 -16.77
N LYS A 68 -8.34 13.23 -16.15
CA LYS A 68 -9.00 14.52 -16.44
C LYS A 68 -8.34 15.70 -15.76
N THR A 69 -7.50 15.48 -14.77
CA THR A 69 -6.88 16.55 -13.99
C THR A 69 -5.86 17.32 -14.82
N ARG A 70 -5.95 18.64 -14.77
CA ARG A 70 -5.00 19.58 -15.41
C ARG A 70 -4.69 20.70 -14.42
N THR A 71 -3.49 20.67 -13.83
CA THR A 71 -3.04 21.72 -12.91
C THR A 71 -1.69 22.28 -13.32
N ARG A 72 -1.30 23.42 -12.71
CA ARG A 72 0.03 24.02 -12.90
C ARG A 72 1.16 23.15 -12.37
N TRP A 73 0.86 22.20 -11.46
CA TRP A 73 1.82 21.25 -10.90
C TRP A 73 1.93 19.96 -11.70
N GLY A 74 1.18 19.83 -12.79
CA GLY A 74 1.03 18.62 -13.59
C GLY A 74 -0.29 17.90 -13.28
N ARG A 75 -0.41 16.67 -13.80
CA ARG A 75 -1.60 15.82 -13.67
C ARG A 75 -1.55 14.97 -12.42
N PHE A 76 -0.40 14.35 -12.13
CA PHE A 76 -0.25 13.30 -11.11
C PHE A 76 0.18 13.87 -9.74
N ARG A 77 1.10 14.83 -9.73
CA ARG A 77 1.69 15.39 -8.51
C ARG A 77 0.68 15.92 -7.48
N PRO A 78 -0.38 16.67 -7.86
CA PRO A 78 -1.37 17.14 -6.89
C PRO A 78 -2.07 16.01 -6.15
N TRP A 79 -2.37 14.92 -6.88
CA TRP A 79 -3.01 13.73 -6.33
C TRP A 79 -2.08 12.95 -5.41
N ILE A 80 -0.82 12.75 -5.81
CA ILE A 80 0.18 12.11 -4.96
C ILE A 80 0.34 12.91 -3.67
N PHE A 81 0.52 14.23 -3.78
CA PHE A 81 0.70 15.09 -2.61
C PHE A 81 -0.50 15.05 -1.65
N SER A 82 -1.71 15.34 -2.15
CA SER A 82 -2.92 15.37 -1.31
C SER A 82 -3.28 13.97 -0.78
N GLY A 83 -3.17 12.94 -1.63
CA GLY A 83 -3.41 11.56 -1.23
C GLY A 83 -2.45 11.08 -0.15
N THR A 84 -1.17 11.42 -0.26
CA THR A 84 -0.16 11.09 0.76
C THR A 84 -0.49 11.70 2.12
N LEU A 85 -0.81 12.98 2.17
CA LEU A 85 -1.13 13.66 3.43
C LEU A 85 -2.40 13.08 4.08
N LEU A 86 -3.45 12.90 3.28
CA LEU A 86 -4.71 12.33 3.78
C LEU A 86 -4.52 10.89 4.22
N ASN A 87 -3.82 10.07 3.42
CA ASN A 87 -3.60 8.67 3.76
C ASN A 87 -2.72 8.49 5.00
N ALA A 88 -1.70 9.33 5.19
CA ALA A 88 -0.88 9.32 6.40
C ALA A 88 -1.72 9.61 7.67
N LEU A 89 -2.63 10.58 7.60
CA LEU A 89 -3.55 10.87 8.70
C LEU A 89 -4.51 9.70 8.98
N VAL A 90 -5.07 9.11 7.92
CA VAL A 90 -6.00 7.99 8.05
C VAL A 90 -5.28 6.72 8.51
N LEU A 91 -4.05 6.46 8.06
CA LEU A 91 -3.23 5.35 8.56
C LEU A 91 -2.96 5.50 10.06
N TYR A 92 -2.59 6.70 10.50
CA TYR A 92 -2.42 6.96 11.91
C TYR A 92 -3.73 6.74 12.69
N ALA A 93 -4.85 7.25 12.20
CA ALA A 93 -6.16 7.02 12.82
C ALA A 93 -6.50 5.52 12.89
N LEU A 94 -6.17 4.74 11.85
CA LEU A 94 -6.44 3.31 11.78
C LEU A 94 -5.77 2.54 12.93
N PHE A 95 -4.53 2.87 13.29
CA PHE A 95 -3.78 2.22 14.38
C PHE A 95 -3.77 3.00 15.71
N ALA A 96 -4.34 4.19 15.73
CA ALA A 96 -4.55 4.99 16.94
C ALA A 96 -6.02 5.02 17.36
N ALA A 97 -6.75 3.93 17.12
CA ALA A 97 -8.17 3.84 17.41
C ALA A 97 -8.48 4.30 18.85
N PRO A 98 -9.48 5.16 19.07
CA PRO A 98 -9.87 5.62 20.41
C PRO A 98 -10.46 4.47 21.25
N VAL A 99 -10.54 4.67 22.56
CA VAL A 99 -11.19 3.71 23.44
C VAL A 99 -12.71 3.88 23.29
N LEU A 100 -13.34 2.91 22.64
CA LEU A 100 -14.75 2.89 22.31
C LEU A 100 -15.37 1.58 22.81
N ASP A 101 -16.66 1.55 22.99
CA ASP A 101 -17.43 0.31 23.11
C ASP A 101 -17.37 -0.49 21.79
N GLU A 102 -17.68 -1.79 21.84
CA GLU A 102 -17.54 -2.69 20.71
C GLU A 102 -18.31 -2.21 19.47
N ALA A 103 -19.56 -1.77 19.63
CA ALA A 103 -20.39 -1.32 18.52
C ALA A 103 -19.82 -0.06 17.84
N ALA A 104 -19.39 0.93 18.62
CA ALA A 104 -18.75 2.13 18.09
C ALA A 104 -17.40 1.83 17.45
N LEU A 105 -16.63 0.90 18.00
CA LEU A 105 -15.35 0.45 17.42
C LEU A 105 -15.54 -0.26 16.07
N MET A 106 -16.61 -1.06 15.93
CA MET A 106 -16.98 -1.69 14.66
C MET A 106 -17.28 -0.65 13.57
N VAL A 107 -18.06 0.38 13.90
CA VAL A 107 -18.36 1.48 12.97
C VAL A 107 -17.11 2.27 12.64
N TYR A 108 -16.32 2.62 13.66
CA TYR A 108 -15.06 3.34 13.49
C TYR A 108 -14.12 2.61 12.53
N PHE A 109 -13.88 1.32 12.77
CA PHE A 109 -13.03 0.49 11.91
C PHE A 109 -13.53 0.45 10.46
N SER A 110 -14.83 0.22 10.27
CA SER A 110 -15.42 0.14 8.93
C SER A 110 -15.21 1.43 8.14
N VAL A 111 -15.47 2.58 8.76
CA VAL A 111 -15.33 3.89 8.14
C VAL A 111 -13.87 4.22 7.85
N VAL A 112 -12.99 4.07 8.86
CA VAL A 112 -11.58 4.45 8.73
C VAL A 112 -10.86 3.54 7.74
N TYR A 113 -11.17 2.24 7.69
CA TYR A 113 -10.55 1.32 6.75
C TYR A 113 -10.97 1.61 5.29
N ILE A 114 -12.24 1.93 5.04
CA ILE A 114 -12.68 2.35 3.70
C ILE A 114 -12.01 3.68 3.30
N LEU A 115 -11.94 4.65 4.21
CA LEU A 115 -11.25 5.92 3.97
C LEU A 115 -9.76 5.71 3.70
N TRP A 116 -9.12 4.75 4.37
CA TRP A 116 -7.74 4.37 4.10
C TRP A 116 -7.58 3.87 2.67
N GLY A 117 -8.45 2.97 2.20
CA GLY A 117 -8.44 2.48 0.82
C GLY A 117 -8.59 3.63 -0.20
N VAL A 118 -9.60 4.49 -0.02
CA VAL A 118 -9.84 5.65 -0.91
C VAL A 118 -8.63 6.57 -0.98
N THR A 119 -8.08 6.96 0.17
CA THR A 119 -6.94 7.88 0.22
C THR A 119 -5.65 7.24 -0.29
N TYR A 120 -5.49 5.92 -0.11
CA TYR A 120 -4.38 5.17 -0.67
C TYR A 120 -4.46 5.14 -2.21
N THR A 121 -5.60 4.75 -2.76
CA THR A 121 -5.83 4.74 -4.22
C THR A 121 -5.62 6.12 -4.85
N MET A 122 -6.01 7.18 -4.14
CA MET A 122 -5.84 8.57 -4.57
C MET A 122 -4.37 8.95 -4.79
N MET A 123 -3.44 8.31 -4.11
CA MET A 123 -1.99 8.47 -4.27
C MET A 123 -1.38 7.38 -5.16
N ASP A 124 -1.76 6.11 -4.98
CA ASP A 124 -1.12 4.97 -5.63
C ASP A 124 -1.32 4.94 -7.15
N ILE A 125 -2.55 5.18 -7.62
CA ILE A 125 -2.85 5.20 -9.06
C ILE A 125 -2.05 6.28 -9.81
N PRO A 126 -2.01 7.56 -9.35
CA PRO A 126 -1.17 8.57 -10.00
C PRO A 126 0.30 8.24 -9.92
N TYR A 127 0.78 7.65 -8.83
CA TYR A 127 2.17 7.25 -8.66
C TYR A 127 2.64 6.31 -9.77
N TRP A 128 1.94 5.19 -9.98
CA TRP A 128 2.29 4.25 -11.04
C TRP A 128 1.99 4.78 -12.44
N SER A 129 0.92 5.56 -12.60
CA SER A 129 0.55 6.19 -13.87
C SER A 129 1.51 7.29 -14.31
N MET A 130 2.33 7.82 -13.40
CA MET A 130 3.35 8.82 -13.72
C MET A 130 4.51 8.22 -14.54
N ILE A 131 4.80 6.91 -14.43
CA ILE A 131 5.91 6.27 -15.14
C ILE A 131 5.90 6.56 -16.66
N PRO A 132 4.82 6.28 -17.41
CA PRO A 132 4.79 6.60 -18.83
C PRO A 132 4.83 8.09 -19.15
N ALA A 133 4.44 8.97 -18.23
CA ALA A 133 4.44 10.42 -18.45
C ALA A 133 5.82 11.07 -18.26
N VAL A 134 6.71 10.44 -17.50
CA VAL A 134 8.08 10.94 -17.26
C VAL A 134 9.13 10.21 -18.08
N THR A 135 8.78 9.08 -18.72
CA THR A 135 9.69 8.27 -19.55
C THR A 135 9.39 8.47 -21.04
N ARG A 136 10.43 8.50 -21.87
CA ARG A 136 10.30 8.66 -23.31
C ARG A 136 10.51 7.35 -24.09
N THR A 137 11.35 6.47 -23.57
CA THR A 137 11.68 5.21 -24.23
C THR A 137 11.07 4.01 -23.47
N PRO A 138 10.77 2.90 -24.16
CA PRO A 138 10.33 1.67 -23.50
C PRO A 138 11.33 1.18 -22.43
N LYS A 139 12.64 1.30 -22.71
CA LYS A 139 13.71 0.90 -21.80
C LYS A 139 13.74 1.75 -20.51
N ASP A 140 13.52 3.06 -20.60
CA ASP A 140 13.42 3.92 -19.41
C ASP A 140 12.19 3.57 -18.57
N ARG A 141 11.08 3.22 -19.23
CA ARG A 141 9.85 2.78 -18.57
C ARG A 141 10.06 1.48 -17.81
N GLU A 142 10.70 0.51 -18.44
CA GLU A 142 11.05 -0.76 -17.82
C GLU A 142 11.98 -0.55 -16.62
N ASN A 143 13.06 0.20 -16.78
CA ASN A 143 14.01 0.52 -15.71
C ASN A 143 13.35 1.21 -14.54
N LEU A 144 12.49 2.21 -14.78
CA LEU A 144 11.81 2.93 -13.69
C LEU A 144 10.79 2.04 -12.99
N SER A 145 10.09 1.18 -13.74
CA SER A 145 9.16 0.19 -13.16
C SER A 145 9.91 -0.83 -12.31
N MET A 146 11.06 -1.31 -12.76
CA MET A 146 11.92 -2.23 -12.01
C MET A 146 12.41 -1.58 -10.71
N VAL A 147 12.94 -0.36 -10.76
CA VAL A 147 13.37 0.39 -9.56
C VAL A 147 12.20 0.56 -8.60
N GLY A 148 11.04 1.00 -9.09
CA GLY A 148 9.85 1.16 -8.27
C GLY A 148 9.44 -0.14 -7.57
N ARG A 149 9.35 -1.25 -8.30
CA ARG A 149 8.96 -2.54 -7.74
C ARG A 149 9.97 -3.10 -6.74
N THR A 150 11.27 -3.00 -7.04
CA THR A 150 12.33 -3.44 -6.11
C THR A 150 12.29 -2.63 -4.81
N CYS A 151 12.20 -1.30 -4.92
CA CYS A 151 12.11 -0.43 -3.74
C CYS A 151 10.82 -0.65 -2.94
N ALA A 152 9.69 -0.89 -3.61
CA ALA A 152 8.44 -1.29 -2.98
C ALA A 152 8.61 -2.57 -2.14
N GLY A 153 9.25 -3.60 -2.70
CA GLY A 153 9.59 -4.82 -1.97
C GLY A 153 10.46 -4.58 -0.74
N VAL A 154 11.44 -3.67 -0.83
CA VAL A 154 12.24 -3.26 0.33
C VAL A 154 11.37 -2.62 1.41
N GLY A 155 10.43 -1.73 1.04
CA GLY A 155 9.49 -1.11 1.97
C GLY A 155 8.64 -2.14 2.71
N SER A 156 8.08 -3.10 1.98
CA SER A 156 7.28 -4.20 2.55
C SER A 156 8.12 -5.10 3.48
N ALA A 157 9.35 -5.42 3.10
CA ALA A 157 10.27 -6.23 3.90
C ALA A 157 10.65 -5.52 5.22
N LEU A 158 10.90 -4.20 5.18
CA LEU A 158 11.17 -3.42 6.39
C LEU A 158 10.01 -3.48 7.38
N ILE A 159 8.78 -3.35 6.90
CA ILE A 159 7.58 -3.46 7.76
C ILE A 159 7.44 -4.87 8.33
N ALA A 160 7.58 -5.90 7.50
CA ALA A 160 7.48 -7.27 7.95
C ALA A 160 8.51 -7.59 9.05
N MET A 161 9.74 -7.11 8.88
CA MET A 161 10.85 -7.36 9.79
C MET A 161 10.75 -6.58 11.11
N PHE A 162 10.43 -5.29 11.02
CA PHE A 162 10.61 -4.38 12.17
C PHE A 162 9.33 -4.07 12.93
N THR A 163 8.12 -4.28 12.36
CA THR A 163 6.87 -3.86 13.01
C THR A 163 6.71 -4.44 14.42
N MET A 164 6.79 -5.77 14.59
CA MET A 164 6.58 -6.39 15.90
C MET A 164 7.71 -6.06 16.90
N LEU A 165 8.94 -5.88 16.41
CA LEU A 165 10.06 -5.41 17.26
C LEU A 165 9.79 -4.00 17.78
N LEU A 166 9.38 -3.10 16.90
CA LEU A 166 9.07 -1.71 17.26
C LEU A 166 7.83 -1.61 18.14
N VAL A 167 6.81 -2.43 17.88
CA VAL A 167 5.60 -2.51 18.74
C VAL A 167 5.99 -2.88 20.16
N GLY A 168 6.83 -3.89 20.34
CA GLY A 168 7.32 -4.29 21.66
C GLY A 168 8.21 -3.25 22.33
N ALA A 169 9.13 -2.65 21.56
CA ALA A 169 10.09 -1.66 22.09
C ALA A 169 9.42 -0.32 22.46
N LEU A 170 8.45 0.15 21.67
CA LEU A 170 7.82 1.45 21.84
C LEU A 170 6.52 1.40 22.65
N GLY A 171 5.89 0.24 22.70
CA GLY A 171 4.61 0.04 23.39
C GLY A 171 4.74 -0.31 24.87
N GLY A 172 5.92 -0.76 25.33
CA GLY A 172 6.10 -1.30 26.67
C GLY A 172 5.13 -2.47 26.92
N ASP A 173 4.27 -2.34 27.92
CA ASP A 173 3.26 -3.35 28.27
C ASP A 173 2.00 -3.32 27.40
N SER A 174 1.88 -2.34 26.47
CA SER A 174 0.69 -2.14 25.65
C SER A 174 0.99 -2.23 24.15
N GLU A 175 0.62 -3.35 23.52
CA GLU A 175 0.73 -3.48 22.05
C GLU A 175 -0.06 -2.38 21.31
N ARG A 176 -1.20 -1.94 21.86
CA ARG A 176 -1.98 -0.83 21.31
C ARG A 176 -1.18 0.47 21.22
N ALA A 177 -0.41 0.80 22.27
CA ALA A 177 0.47 1.96 22.25
C ALA A 177 1.61 1.77 21.24
N GLY A 178 2.18 0.57 21.16
CA GLY A 178 3.21 0.23 20.20
C GLY A 178 2.77 0.41 18.75
N PHE A 179 1.61 -0.10 18.37
CA PHE A 179 1.06 0.07 17.01
C PHE A 179 0.80 1.53 16.67
N ARG A 180 0.32 2.35 17.63
CA ARG A 180 0.14 3.79 17.43
C ARG A 180 1.45 4.50 17.11
N TRP A 181 2.54 4.18 17.82
CA TRP A 181 3.85 4.77 17.56
C TRP A 181 4.43 4.29 16.22
N VAL A 182 4.32 3.02 15.89
CA VAL A 182 4.75 2.48 14.59
C VAL A 182 4.01 3.16 13.45
N ALA A 183 2.68 3.29 13.56
CA ALA A 183 1.87 3.97 12.55
C ALA A 183 2.28 5.45 12.38
N LEU A 184 2.60 6.14 13.47
CA LEU A 184 3.08 7.51 13.40
C LEU A 184 4.43 7.61 12.65
N ILE A 185 5.39 6.75 13.01
CA ILE A 185 6.72 6.72 12.37
C ILE A 185 6.57 6.41 10.87
N VAL A 186 5.79 5.39 10.52
CA VAL A 186 5.56 5.00 9.12
C VAL A 186 4.85 6.12 8.35
N SER A 187 3.86 6.77 8.95
CA SER A 187 3.17 7.91 8.34
C SER A 187 4.11 9.08 8.04
N VAL A 188 4.99 9.42 8.97
CA VAL A 188 5.97 10.49 8.78
C VAL A 188 6.98 10.13 7.70
N LEU A 189 7.53 8.91 7.74
CA LEU A 189 8.46 8.43 6.71
C LEU A 189 7.81 8.44 5.32
N PHE A 190 6.57 7.99 5.22
CA PHE A 190 5.79 8.00 3.99
C PHE A 190 5.63 9.42 3.43
N VAL A 191 5.21 10.38 4.26
CA VAL A 191 5.09 11.78 3.83
C VAL A 191 6.42 12.31 3.31
N VAL A 192 7.51 12.09 4.04
CA VAL A 192 8.85 12.57 3.65
C VAL A 192 9.28 11.96 2.33
N THR A 193 9.16 10.65 2.16
CA THR A 193 9.58 9.94 0.95
C THR A 193 8.77 10.32 -0.28
N GLU A 194 7.46 10.48 -0.15
CA GLU A 194 6.61 10.92 -1.24
C GLU A 194 6.79 12.41 -1.60
N LEU A 195 7.08 13.27 -0.63
CA LEU A 195 7.45 14.65 -0.90
C LEU A 195 8.76 14.74 -1.71
N VAL A 196 9.75 13.92 -1.40
CA VAL A 196 11.00 13.81 -2.17
C VAL A 196 10.71 13.36 -3.60
N CYS A 197 9.84 12.34 -3.78
CA CYS A 197 9.40 11.89 -5.08
C CYS A 197 8.70 13.02 -5.87
N CYS A 198 7.70 13.68 -5.27
CA CYS A 198 6.97 14.77 -5.89
C CYS A 198 7.86 15.96 -6.29
N ALA A 199 8.88 16.28 -5.50
CA ALA A 199 9.80 17.36 -5.77
C ALA A 199 10.73 17.06 -6.96
N ALA A 200 11.20 15.80 -7.05
CA ALA A 200 12.17 15.39 -8.08
C ALA A 200 11.53 15.04 -9.43
N MET A 201 10.32 14.47 -9.41
CA MET A 201 9.63 13.99 -10.60
C MET A 201 8.84 15.12 -11.25
N ARG A 202 9.15 15.43 -12.50
CA ARG A 202 8.42 16.42 -13.30
C ARG A 202 7.87 15.76 -14.55
N GLU A 203 6.60 15.98 -14.82
CA GLU A 203 5.95 15.54 -16.04
C GLU A 203 6.56 16.31 -17.23
N THR A 204 7.18 15.60 -18.16
CA THR A 204 7.89 16.19 -19.30
C THR A 204 7.09 16.13 -20.59
N THR A 205 6.06 15.31 -20.63
CA THR A 205 5.22 15.14 -21.81
C THR A 205 3.80 15.58 -21.50
N PRO A 206 3.25 16.58 -22.24
CA PRO A 206 1.81 16.77 -22.27
C PRO A 206 1.21 15.55 -22.95
N SER A 207 0.90 14.54 -22.16
CA SER A 207 0.21 13.38 -22.71
C SER A 207 -1.22 13.77 -22.99
N GLU A 208 -1.53 14.02 -24.25
CA GLU A 208 -2.90 13.97 -24.77
C GLU A 208 -3.36 12.49 -24.76
N MET A 209 -3.39 11.90 -23.58
CA MET A 209 -4.08 10.62 -23.43
C MET A 209 -5.56 10.90 -23.63
N LYS A 210 -6.13 10.40 -24.72
CA LYS A 210 -7.58 10.36 -24.90
C LYS A 210 -8.16 9.69 -23.66
N THR A 211 -9.00 10.41 -22.96
CA THR A 211 -9.64 9.92 -21.74
C THR A 211 -10.67 8.88 -22.16
N ALA A 212 -10.30 7.60 -22.07
CA ALA A 212 -11.25 6.52 -22.30
C ALA A 212 -12.30 6.52 -21.17
N THR A 213 -13.54 6.23 -21.52
CA THR A 213 -14.59 5.98 -20.54
C THR A 213 -14.33 4.65 -19.83
N VAL A 214 -14.83 4.49 -18.60
CA VAL A 214 -14.71 3.22 -17.85
C VAL A 214 -15.19 2.03 -18.69
N LYS A 215 -16.30 2.19 -19.43
CA LYS A 215 -16.82 1.16 -20.34
C LYS A 215 -15.84 0.78 -21.45
N GLU A 216 -15.18 1.77 -22.05
CA GLU A 216 -14.17 1.54 -23.10
C GLU A 216 -12.93 0.84 -22.51
N MET A 217 -12.52 1.18 -21.28
CA MET A 217 -11.40 0.52 -20.60
C MET A 217 -11.69 -0.97 -20.36
N PHE A 218 -12.85 -1.30 -19.80
CA PHE A 218 -13.27 -2.69 -19.60
C PHE A 218 -13.43 -3.44 -20.94
N SER A 219 -14.04 -2.81 -21.94
CA SER A 219 -14.18 -3.42 -23.26
C SER A 219 -12.83 -3.73 -23.91
N ALA A 220 -11.87 -2.81 -23.81
CA ALA A 220 -10.50 -3.01 -24.32
C ALA A 220 -9.78 -4.14 -23.59
N LEU A 221 -9.93 -4.22 -22.25
CA LEU A 221 -9.34 -5.27 -21.43
C LEU A 221 -9.87 -6.66 -21.83
N PHE A 222 -11.19 -6.83 -21.86
CA PHE A 222 -11.82 -8.14 -22.18
C PHE A 222 -11.64 -8.58 -23.63
N ARG A 223 -11.31 -7.65 -24.54
CA ARG A 223 -11.00 -7.96 -25.95
C ARG A 223 -9.53 -8.33 -26.17
N ASN A 224 -8.69 -8.19 -25.15
CA ASN A 224 -7.27 -8.47 -25.23
C ASN A 224 -6.93 -9.75 -24.45
N ASP A 225 -6.85 -10.87 -25.16
CA ASP A 225 -6.58 -12.19 -24.57
C ASP A 225 -5.26 -12.22 -23.77
N GLN A 226 -4.23 -11.54 -24.29
CA GLN A 226 -2.93 -11.46 -23.61
C GLN A 226 -3.05 -10.72 -22.27
N ALA A 227 -3.79 -9.62 -22.25
CA ALA A 227 -4.04 -8.87 -21.02
C ALA A 227 -4.84 -9.71 -20.02
N MET A 228 -5.82 -10.48 -20.47
CA MET A 228 -6.63 -11.34 -19.61
C MET A 228 -5.82 -12.48 -18.97
N VAL A 229 -4.88 -13.09 -19.70
CA VAL A 229 -3.96 -14.09 -19.15
C VAL A 229 -3.05 -13.47 -18.07
N VAL A 230 -2.51 -12.28 -18.33
CA VAL A 230 -1.67 -11.56 -17.35
C VAL A 230 -2.49 -11.20 -16.10
N VAL A 231 -3.70 -10.69 -16.26
CA VAL A 231 -4.60 -10.37 -15.13
C VAL A 231 -4.91 -11.62 -14.30
N GLY A 232 -5.27 -12.73 -14.96
CA GLY A 232 -5.52 -14.01 -14.28
C GLY A 232 -4.29 -14.50 -13.48
N SER A 233 -3.11 -14.43 -14.07
CA SER A 233 -1.86 -14.80 -13.41
C SER A 233 -1.57 -13.90 -12.19
N ILE A 234 -1.74 -12.58 -12.33
CA ILE A 234 -1.55 -11.62 -11.23
C ILE A 234 -2.53 -11.90 -10.09
N VAL A 235 -3.80 -12.18 -10.40
CA VAL A 235 -4.82 -12.51 -9.38
C VAL A 235 -4.42 -13.75 -8.60
N LEU A 236 -4.00 -14.83 -9.26
CA LEU A 236 -3.59 -16.07 -8.59
C LEU A 236 -2.35 -15.86 -7.72
N ILE A 237 -1.32 -15.21 -8.24
CA ILE A 237 -0.07 -14.95 -7.50
C ILE A 237 -0.35 -14.06 -6.28
N ASN A 238 -1.06 -12.94 -6.45
CA ASN A 238 -1.36 -12.06 -5.34
C ASN A 238 -2.27 -12.73 -4.30
N SER A 239 -3.25 -13.54 -4.71
CA SER A 239 -4.08 -14.29 -3.77
C SER A 239 -3.25 -15.23 -2.90
N ALA A 240 -2.29 -15.95 -3.49
CA ALA A 240 -1.38 -16.82 -2.74
C ALA A 240 -0.51 -16.03 -1.76
N LEU A 241 0.06 -14.90 -2.21
CA LEU A 241 0.88 -14.03 -1.36
C LEU A 241 0.09 -13.43 -0.19
N TYR A 242 -1.12 -12.91 -0.45
CA TYR A 242 -1.95 -12.33 0.60
C TYR A 242 -2.43 -13.36 1.60
N LEU A 243 -2.83 -14.56 1.16
CA LEU A 243 -3.19 -15.65 2.07
C LEU A 243 -1.99 -15.99 2.96
N THR A 244 -0.82 -16.22 2.38
CA THR A 244 0.40 -16.54 3.14
C THR A 244 0.72 -15.43 4.15
N SER A 245 0.74 -14.17 3.72
CA SER A 245 1.10 -13.03 4.58
C SER A 245 0.14 -12.85 5.76
N ASN A 246 -1.17 -13.06 5.55
CA ASN A 246 -2.15 -12.90 6.61
C ASN A 246 -2.17 -14.10 7.58
N PHE A 247 -1.94 -15.33 7.09
CA PHE A 247 -2.01 -16.52 7.96
C PHE A 247 -0.70 -16.83 8.68
N ILE A 248 0.44 -16.38 8.17
CA ILE A 248 1.75 -16.72 8.76
C ILE A 248 1.88 -16.25 10.21
N ILE A 249 1.37 -15.07 10.56
CA ILE A 249 1.41 -14.56 11.94
C ILE A 249 0.59 -15.42 12.89
N TYR A 250 -0.57 -15.93 12.42
CA TYR A 250 -1.43 -16.80 13.21
C TYR A 250 -0.83 -18.19 13.39
N PHE A 251 -0.16 -18.72 12.38
CA PHE A 251 0.60 -19.97 12.48
C PHE A 251 1.65 -19.90 13.60
N PHE A 252 2.47 -18.83 13.61
CA PHE A 252 3.47 -18.64 14.67
C PHE A 252 2.84 -18.43 16.05
N LYS A 253 1.73 -17.74 16.12
CA LYS A 253 1.06 -17.45 17.40
C LYS A 253 0.38 -18.67 17.99
N TYR A 254 -0.33 -19.45 17.18
CA TYR A 254 -1.22 -20.52 17.66
C TYR A 254 -0.65 -21.93 17.52
N ASP A 255 0.11 -22.23 16.47
CA ASP A 255 0.68 -23.56 16.26
C ASP A 255 2.04 -23.74 16.94
N LEU A 256 2.91 -22.76 16.82
CA LEU A 256 4.24 -22.82 17.44
C LEU A 256 4.27 -22.28 18.87
N GLY A 257 3.21 -21.67 19.31
CA GLY A 257 2.80 -21.10 20.58
C GLY A 257 3.77 -21.23 21.76
N GLY A 258 4.82 -20.44 21.81
CA GLY A 258 5.71 -20.32 22.94
C GLY A 258 6.06 -18.85 23.21
N ALA A 259 6.75 -18.55 24.33
CA ALA A 259 7.18 -17.20 24.68
C ALA A 259 8.05 -16.49 23.58
N GLY A 260 8.55 -17.27 22.61
CA GLY A 260 9.41 -16.79 21.53
C GLY A 260 8.75 -16.67 20.15
N TRP A 261 7.42 -16.82 20.01
CA TRP A 261 6.76 -16.86 18.69
C TRP A 261 7.06 -15.60 17.82
N LYS A 262 7.18 -14.44 18.43
CA LYS A 262 7.52 -13.20 17.73
C LYS A 262 8.92 -13.27 17.09
N ALA A 263 9.90 -13.84 17.80
CA ALA A 263 11.25 -14.02 17.28
C ALA A 263 11.29 -15.08 16.15
N SER A 264 10.52 -16.17 16.28
CA SER A 264 10.40 -17.20 15.27
C SER A 264 9.72 -16.68 14.00
N TYR A 265 8.68 -15.86 14.14
CA TYR A 265 8.02 -15.17 13.03
C TYR A 265 9.02 -14.30 12.25
N LEU A 266 9.83 -13.51 12.96
CA LEU A 266 10.86 -12.66 12.34
C LEU A 266 11.94 -13.47 11.63
N SER A 267 12.37 -14.59 12.23
CA SER A 267 13.37 -15.49 11.62
C SER A 267 12.90 -16.09 10.31
N LEU A 268 11.63 -16.46 10.18
CA LEU A 268 11.09 -17.06 8.96
C LEU A 268 10.98 -16.06 7.81
N ILE A 269 10.70 -14.80 8.10
CA ILE A 269 10.67 -13.74 7.08
C ILE A 269 12.03 -13.62 6.40
N HIS A 270 13.12 -13.77 7.14
CA HIS A 270 14.48 -13.80 6.58
C HIS A 270 14.76 -15.03 5.70
N ILE A 271 14.11 -16.16 5.96
CA ILE A 271 14.32 -17.40 5.20
C ILE A 271 13.44 -17.44 3.93
N SER A 272 12.25 -16.81 3.97
CA SER A 272 11.30 -16.85 2.87
C SER A 272 11.52 -15.78 1.79
N GLU A 273 12.42 -14.82 1.98
CA GLU A 273 12.85 -13.96 0.90
C GLU A 273 13.66 -14.80 -0.11
N PRO A 274 13.19 -14.93 -1.36
CA PRO A 274 13.97 -15.61 -2.39
C PRO A 274 15.15 -14.72 -2.78
N THR A 275 16.23 -14.78 -2.00
CA THR A 275 17.56 -14.41 -2.48
C THR A 275 18.01 -15.47 -3.47
N ARG A 276 17.51 -15.41 -4.70
CA ARG A 276 18.10 -16.16 -5.80
C ARG A 276 18.30 -15.25 -7.00
N PRO A 277 19.54 -15.34 -7.57
CA PRO A 277 19.99 -14.53 -8.69
C PRO A 277 19.17 -14.75 -9.94
#